data_ad7f15f079beab3b521496d41adb14f0
#
_entry.id   ad7f15f079beab3b521496d41adb14f0
#
_cell.length_a   1.000
_cell.length_b   1.000
_cell.length_c   1.000
_cell.angle_alpha   90.00
_cell.angle_beta   90.00
_cell.angle_gamma   90.00
#
_symmetry.space_group_name_H-M   'P 1'
#
loop_
_entity.id
_entity.type
_entity.pdbx_description
1 polymer ?
#
loop_
_entity_poly.entity_id
_entity_poly.type
_entity_poly.pdbx_seq_one_letter_code
_entity_poly.pdbx_strand_id
1 'polypeptide(L)'
;MHASNKQPAIILVKPQMGENIGSAARAMLNFGLENMRIVAARDGWPSQSAVATASGAGRILDHARHFSVFNDAVSDCHYVFATTARNRDITKPVYGPKEAMLIASEKISEGENVGIIFGPERAGLENKEVVRSNALITVPVNPNFSSINLAQSVLLLSYEWFLACLLYTSDAADEERG
;
A
#
# COMPACT_ATOMS: atom_id res chain seq x y z
N MET A 1 2.60 -17.31 -13.99
CA MET A 1 3.33 -16.41 -13.07
C MET A 1 2.45 -15.19 -12.83
N HIS A 2 1.95 -15.04 -11.63
CA HIS A 2 1.10 -13.90 -11.30
C HIS A 2 1.96 -12.66 -11.05
N ALA A 3 1.63 -11.55 -11.73
CA ALA A 3 2.31 -10.26 -11.53
C ALA A 3 2.33 -9.82 -10.06
N SER A 4 1.42 -10.36 -9.24
CA SER A 4 1.28 -10.06 -7.81
C SER A 4 2.54 -10.33 -6.99
N ASN A 5 3.41 -11.27 -7.41
CA ASN A 5 4.62 -11.61 -6.66
C ASN A 5 5.80 -10.67 -6.93
N LYS A 6 5.66 -9.73 -7.87
CA LYS A 6 6.71 -8.76 -8.23
C LYS A 6 6.38 -7.34 -7.79
N GLN A 7 5.32 -7.17 -7.04
CA GLN A 7 4.83 -5.88 -6.57
C GLN A 7 4.40 -5.98 -5.12
N PRO A 8 4.48 -4.88 -4.35
CA PRO A 8 3.87 -4.88 -3.03
C PRO A 8 2.35 -4.96 -3.15
N ALA A 9 1.72 -5.62 -2.19
CA ALA A 9 0.27 -5.59 -2.05
C ALA A 9 -0.13 -4.30 -1.33
N ILE A 10 -1.07 -3.57 -1.89
CA ILE A 10 -1.70 -2.41 -1.26
C ILE A 10 -2.93 -2.92 -0.51
N ILE A 11 -2.89 -2.85 0.80
CA ILE A 11 -3.91 -3.47 1.67
C ILE A 11 -4.66 -2.37 2.42
N LEU A 12 -5.92 -2.19 2.09
CA LEU A 12 -6.79 -1.21 2.72
C LEU A 12 -7.53 -1.89 3.88
N VAL A 13 -7.26 -1.46 5.11
CA VAL A 13 -7.82 -2.07 6.31
C VAL A 13 -9.04 -1.27 6.75
N LYS A 14 -10.21 -1.89 6.69
CA LYS A 14 -11.50 -1.31 7.07
C LYS A 14 -11.76 0.05 6.43
N PRO A 15 -11.58 0.19 5.10
CA PRO A 15 -11.84 1.47 4.45
C PRO A 15 -13.30 1.86 4.63
N GLN A 16 -13.54 3.14 4.90
CA GLN A 16 -14.87 3.64 5.21
C GLN A 16 -15.65 4.02 3.97
N MET A 17 -15.01 4.68 3.02
CA MET A 17 -15.67 5.24 1.83
C MET A 17 -15.27 4.50 0.57
N GLY A 18 -16.26 4.03 -0.19
CA GLY A 18 -16.03 3.41 -1.49
C GLY A 18 -15.32 4.33 -2.47
N GLU A 19 -15.59 5.63 -2.41
CA GLU A 19 -14.92 6.64 -3.23
C GLU A 19 -13.41 6.63 -3.02
N ASN A 20 -12.95 6.43 -1.79
CA ASN A 20 -11.52 6.34 -1.49
C ASN A 20 -10.91 5.04 -2.03
N ILE A 21 -11.66 3.95 -2.01
CA ILE A 21 -11.19 2.67 -2.60
C ILE A 21 -11.00 2.84 -4.10
N GLY A 22 -11.97 3.42 -4.80
CA GLY A 22 -11.89 3.67 -6.24
C GLY A 22 -10.76 4.61 -6.61
N SER A 23 -10.60 5.71 -5.87
CA SER A 23 -9.52 6.66 -6.08
C SER A 23 -8.15 6.05 -5.80
N ALA A 24 -8.06 5.15 -4.80
CA ALA A 24 -6.83 4.40 -4.51
C ALA A 24 -6.48 3.45 -5.67
N ALA A 25 -7.46 2.77 -6.25
CA ALA A 25 -7.25 1.92 -7.42
C ALA A 25 -6.69 2.71 -8.60
N ARG A 26 -7.24 3.91 -8.84
CA ARG A 26 -6.74 4.81 -9.87
C ARG A 26 -5.30 5.23 -9.59
N ALA A 27 -4.99 5.61 -8.36
CA ALA A 27 -3.63 5.98 -7.94
C ALA A 27 -2.64 4.85 -8.18
N MET A 28 -3.02 3.62 -7.84
CA MET A 28 -2.20 2.43 -8.06
C MET A 28 -1.90 2.22 -9.54
N LEU A 29 -2.92 2.26 -10.38
CA LEU A 29 -2.75 2.01 -11.81
C LEU A 29 -1.92 3.09 -12.49
N ASN A 30 -2.00 4.35 -12.02
CA ASN A 30 -1.13 5.42 -12.52
C ASN A 30 0.35 5.06 -12.43
N PHE A 31 0.73 4.23 -11.47
CA PHE A 31 2.13 3.86 -11.20
C PHE A 31 2.39 2.37 -11.31
N GLY A 32 1.52 1.65 -12.03
CA GLY A 32 1.75 0.25 -12.39
C GLY A 32 1.49 -0.76 -11.29
N LEU A 33 0.86 -0.39 -10.18
CA LEU A 33 0.46 -1.31 -9.12
C LEU A 33 -0.92 -1.89 -9.41
N GLU A 34 -1.05 -3.21 -9.24
CA GLU A 34 -2.31 -3.91 -9.53
C GLU A 34 -2.79 -4.82 -8.41
N ASN A 35 -1.99 -5.02 -7.36
CA ASN A 35 -2.33 -5.94 -6.28
C ASN A 35 -3.00 -5.19 -5.13
N MET A 36 -4.33 -5.08 -5.19
CA MET A 36 -5.14 -4.48 -4.12
C MET A 36 -5.80 -5.55 -3.28
N ARG A 37 -5.74 -5.39 -1.96
CA ARG A 37 -6.47 -6.20 -0.99
C ARG A 37 -7.30 -5.27 -0.09
N ILE A 38 -8.49 -5.73 0.25
CA ILE A 38 -9.44 -4.97 1.05
C ILE A 38 -9.86 -5.83 2.24
N VAL A 39 -9.72 -5.30 3.46
CA VAL A 39 -10.11 -5.99 4.69
C VAL A 39 -11.36 -5.32 5.25
N ALA A 40 -12.46 -6.06 5.33
CA ALA A 40 -13.68 -5.67 6.02
C ALA A 40 -14.14 -4.22 5.70
N ALA A 41 -14.34 -3.92 4.40
CA ALA A 41 -14.84 -2.62 3.98
C ALA A 41 -16.16 -2.29 4.71
N ARG A 42 -16.25 -1.09 5.30
CA ARG A 42 -17.40 -0.69 6.13
C ARG A 42 -18.74 -0.85 5.40
N ASP A 43 -18.79 -0.40 4.16
CA ASP A 43 -20.04 -0.39 3.37
C ASP A 43 -20.20 -1.64 2.50
N GLY A 44 -19.35 -2.65 2.74
CA GLY A 44 -19.39 -3.91 2.02
C GLY A 44 -18.60 -3.90 0.71
N TRP A 45 -18.52 -5.07 0.11
CA TRP A 45 -17.83 -5.27 -1.15
C TRP A 45 -18.61 -6.27 -2.01
N PRO A 46 -18.81 -6.08 -3.33
CA PRO A 46 -18.37 -4.93 -4.16
C PRO A 46 -19.06 -3.60 -3.82
N SER A 47 -18.48 -2.49 -4.30
CA SER A 47 -18.95 -1.13 -4.02
C SER A 47 -19.16 -0.35 -5.31
N GLN A 48 -20.38 0.14 -5.54
CA GLN A 48 -20.70 0.96 -6.71
C GLN A 48 -19.97 2.29 -6.70
N SER A 49 -19.81 2.90 -5.53
CA SER A 49 -19.08 4.17 -5.40
C SER A 49 -17.61 3.99 -5.69
N ALA A 50 -17.02 2.84 -5.37
CA ALA A 50 -15.64 2.52 -5.74
C ALA A 50 -15.50 2.41 -7.26
N VAL A 51 -16.42 1.71 -7.91
CA VAL A 51 -16.41 1.58 -9.38
C VAL A 51 -16.51 2.97 -10.04
N ALA A 52 -17.40 3.82 -9.55
CA ALA A 52 -17.59 5.16 -10.11
C ALA A 52 -16.35 6.04 -10.01
N THR A 53 -15.60 5.94 -8.92
CA THR A 53 -14.41 6.77 -8.69
C THR A 53 -13.11 6.17 -9.22
N ALA A 54 -13.11 4.90 -9.60
CA ALA A 54 -11.94 4.24 -10.16
C ALA A 54 -11.59 4.76 -11.56
N SER A 55 -12.53 5.40 -12.25
CA SER A 55 -12.34 5.89 -13.62
C SER A 55 -11.93 4.75 -14.53
N GLY A 56 -10.79 4.82 -15.23
CA GLY A 56 -10.28 3.75 -16.07
C GLY A 56 -9.61 2.58 -15.33
N ALA A 57 -9.58 2.61 -14.00
CA ALA A 57 -8.89 1.62 -13.18
C ALA A 57 -9.81 0.51 -12.62
N GLY A 58 -10.95 0.27 -13.26
CA GLY A 58 -11.90 -0.76 -12.83
C GLY A 58 -11.30 -2.15 -12.74
N ARG A 59 -10.32 -2.47 -13.57
CA ARG A 59 -9.65 -3.78 -13.53
C ARG A 59 -8.94 -4.05 -12.19
N ILE A 60 -8.46 -3.00 -11.51
CA ILE A 60 -7.85 -3.15 -10.19
C ILE A 60 -8.90 -3.64 -9.19
N LEU A 61 -10.10 -3.07 -9.26
CA LEU A 61 -11.22 -3.48 -8.40
C LEU A 61 -11.71 -4.90 -8.74
N ASP A 62 -11.73 -5.25 -10.01
CA ASP A 62 -12.17 -6.58 -10.47
C ASP A 62 -11.25 -7.69 -9.95
N HIS A 63 -9.98 -7.41 -9.81
CA HIS A 63 -8.97 -8.36 -9.31
C HIS A 63 -8.66 -8.20 -7.82
N ALA A 64 -9.25 -7.19 -7.17
CA ALA A 64 -9.04 -6.97 -5.74
C ALA A 64 -9.58 -8.14 -4.93
N ARG A 65 -8.79 -8.57 -3.94
CA ARG A 65 -9.19 -9.64 -3.03
C ARG A 65 -9.79 -9.03 -1.77
N HIS A 66 -10.95 -9.50 -1.37
CA HIS A 66 -11.63 -9.06 -0.16
C HIS A 66 -11.48 -10.09 0.95
N PHE A 67 -11.11 -9.62 2.14
CA PHE A 67 -10.91 -10.45 3.32
C PHE A 67 -11.80 -9.93 4.46
N SER A 68 -12.39 -10.84 5.22
CA SER A 68 -13.15 -10.48 6.42
C SER A 68 -12.24 -10.25 7.62
N VAL A 69 -11.04 -10.89 7.62
CA VAL A 69 -10.10 -10.88 8.76
C VAL A 69 -8.75 -10.37 8.28
N PHE A 70 -8.18 -9.45 9.03
CA PHE A 70 -6.88 -8.83 8.72
C PHE A 70 -5.76 -9.85 8.56
N ASN A 71 -5.66 -10.81 9.48
CA ASN A 71 -4.58 -11.80 9.45
C ASN A 71 -4.56 -12.61 8.15
N ASP A 72 -5.73 -12.87 7.57
CA ASP A 72 -5.81 -13.59 6.30
C ASP A 72 -5.24 -12.75 5.15
N ALA A 73 -5.44 -11.44 5.20
CA ALA A 73 -4.98 -10.53 4.15
C ALA A 73 -3.46 -10.39 4.10
N VAL A 74 -2.75 -10.67 5.20
CA VAL A 74 -1.29 -10.55 5.30
C VAL A 74 -0.60 -11.89 5.48
N SER A 75 -1.34 -13.00 5.43
CA SER A 75 -0.81 -14.33 5.76
C SER A 75 0.32 -14.79 4.84
N ASP A 76 0.34 -14.34 3.60
CA ASP A 76 1.38 -14.67 2.62
C ASP A 76 2.52 -13.65 2.60
N CYS A 77 2.45 -12.58 3.38
CA CYS A 77 3.45 -11.52 3.40
C CYS A 77 4.62 -11.89 4.31
N HIS A 78 5.83 -11.81 3.78
CA HIS A 78 7.07 -11.96 4.54
C HIS A 78 7.43 -10.67 5.27
N TYR A 79 7.04 -9.53 4.70
CA TYR A 79 7.34 -8.23 5.27
C TYR A 79 6.15 -7.28 5.08
N VAL A 80 5.73 -6.64 6.16
CA VAL A 80 4.57 -5.74 6.17
C VAL A 80 4.99 -4.37 6.69
N PHE A 81 4.68 -3.33 5.91
CA PHE A 81 4.79 -1.94 6.32
C PHE A 81 3.42 -1.43 6.78
N ALA A 82 3.37 -0.77 7.92
CA ALA A 82 2.18 -0.09 8.40
C ALA A 82 2.32 1.42 8.20
N THR A 83 1.41 2.02 7.42
CA THR A 83 1.37 3.48 7.28
C THR A 83 0.67 4.07 8.51
N THR A 84 1.29 5.05 9.15
CA THR A 84 0.75 5.67 10.35
C THR A 84 1.15 7.13 10.43
N ALA A 85 0.21 7.98 10.84
CA ALA A 85 0.47 9.39 11.12
C ALA A 85 0.90 9.61 12.57
N ARG A 86 0.75 8.61 13.45
CA ARG A 86 0.99 8.75 14.87
C ARG A 86 2.34 8.19 15.26
N ASN A 87 3.13 9.01 15.97
CA ASN A 87 4.31 8.55 16.66
C ASN A 87 3.83 7.74 17.88
N ARG A 88 3.90 6.43 17.79
CA ARG A 88 3.60 5.52 18.89
C ARG A 88 4.92 5.07 19.49
N ASP A 89 4.95 4.82 20.80
CA ASP A 89 6.10 4.25 21.50
C ASP A 89 6.34 2.80 21.02
N ILE A 90 6.82 2.67 19.80
CA ILE A 90 7.03 1.37 19.16
C ILE A 90 8.49 1.27 18.76
N THR A 91 9.09 0.14 19.10
CA THR A 91 10.50 -0.15 18.82
C THR A 91 10.73 -0.63 17.38
N LYS A 92 9.81 -0.36 16.46
CA LYS A 92 9.95 -0.77 15.05
C LYS A 92 10.65 0.32 14.24
N PRO A 93 11.38 -0.07 13.19
CA PRO A 93 11.94 0.90 12.26
C PRO A 93 10.84 1.79 11.65
N VAL A 94 11.15 3.06 11.47
CA VAL A 94 10.25 4.05 10.86
C VAL A 94 10.95 4.62 9.64
N TYR A 95 10.28 4.57 8.51
CA TYR A 95 10.81 5.04 7.23
C TYR A 95 9.87 6.06 6.59
N GLY A 96 10.43 6.97 5.79
CA GLY A 96 9.64 7.77 4.86
C GLY A 96 9.25 6.92 3.63
N PRO A 97 8.36 7.44 2.77
CA PRO A 97 7.88 6.68 1.60
C PRO A 97 8.99 6.24 0.65
N LYS A 98 9.94 7.10 0.36
CA LYS A 98 11.04 6.80 -0.56
C LYS A 98 11.89 5.64 -0.04
N GLU A 99 12.36 5.74 1.19
CA GLU A 99 13.21 4.70 1.79
C GLU A 99 12.45 3.38 1.93
N ALA A 100 11.19 3.43 2.35
CA ALA A 100 10.36 2.24 2.48
C ALA A 100 10.20 1.50 1.14
N MET A 101 10.00 2.23 0.04
CA MET A 101 9.82 1.61 -1.27
C MET A 101 11.13 1.08 -1.85
N LEU A 102 12.26 1.66 -1.51
CA LEU A 102 13.57 1.07 -1.84
C LEU A 102 13.76 -0.26 -1.11
N ILE A 103 13.41 -0.32 0.16
CA ILE A 103 13.46 -1.57 0.95
C ILE A 103 12.49 -2.61 0.37
N ALA A 104 11.27 -2.20 0.02
CA ALA A 104 10.28 -3.08 -0.58
C ALA A 104 10.80 -3.69 -1.90
N SER A 105 11.40 -2.85 -2.75
CA SER A 105 11.98 -3.28 -4.03
C SER A 105 13.09 -4.32 -3.82
N GLU A 106 13.96 -4.08 -2.86
CA GLU A 106 15.03 -5.03 -2.53
C GLU A 106 14.47 -6.37 -2.05
N LYS A 107 13.52 -6.35 -1.12
CA LYS A 107 12.91 -7.57 -0.59
C LYS A 107 12.18 -8.37 -1.67
N ILE A 108 11.45 -7.69 -2.54
CA ILE A 108 10.75 -8.34 -3.65
C ILE A 108 11.74 -8.95 -4.63
N SER A 109 12.87 -8.29 -4.89
CA SER A 109 13.92 -8.86 -5.73
C SER A 109 14.53 -10.13 -5.14
N GLU A 110 14.50 -10.29 -3.83
CA GLU A 110 14.95 -11.48 -3.11
C GLU A 110 13.87 -12.57 -3.01
N GLY A 111 12.70 -12.34 -3.60
CA GLY A 111 11.59 -13.30 -3.61
C GLY A 111 10.62 -13.19 -2.44
N GLU A 112 10.74 -12.15 -1.62
CA GLU A 112 9.82 -11.94 -0.50
C GLU A 112 8.53 -11.25 -0.94
N ASN A 113 7.41 -11.61 -0.33
CA ASN A 113 6.14 -10.95 -0.52
C ASN A 113 6.02 -9.77 0.46
N VAL A 114 5.75 -8.59 -0.06
CA VAL A 114 5.65 -7.36 0.74
C VAL A 114 4.23 -6.82 0.71
N GLY A 115 3.71 -6.45 1.87
CA GLY A 115 2.44 -5.77 2.00
C GLY A 115 2.61 -4.38 2.60
N ILE A 116 1.77 -3.44 2.18
CA ILE A 116 1.69 -2.09 2.74
C ILE A 116 0.25 -1.90 3.21
N ILE A 117 0.05 -1.72 4.52
CA ILE A 117 -1.27 -1.59 5.10
C ILE A 117 -1.61 -0.13 5.38
N PHE A 118 -2.84 0.24 5.03
CA PHE A 118 -3.41 1.57 5.22
C PHE A 118 -4.65 1.44 6.10
N GLY A 119 -4.74 2.24 7.14
CA GLY A 119 -5.87 2.20 8.07
C GLY A 119 -7.11 2.96 7.60
N PRO A 120 -8.22 2.79 8.31
CA PRO A 120 -9.44 3.52 8.02
C PRO A 120 -9.22 5.03 8.15
N GLU A 121 -10.02 5.78 7.40
CA GLU A 121 -9.82 7.21 7.17
C GLU A 121 -9.77 8.06 8.44
N ARG A 122 -10.61 7.75 9.43
CA ARG A 122 -10.65 8.52 10.68
C ARG A 122 -9.75 7.97 11.78
N ALA A 123 -9.86 6.68 12.05
CA ALA A 123 -9.24 6.08 13.23
C ALA A 123 -7.78 5.68 13.01
N GLY A 124 -7.36 5.44 11.76
CA GLY A 124 -6.07 4.85 11.46
C GLY A 124 -5.99 3.39 11.87
N LEU A 125 -4.81 2.81 11.78
CA LEU A 125 -4.57 1.41 12.13
C LEU A 125 -4.69 1.18 13.64
N GLU A 126 -5.22 0.01 14.01
CA GLU A 126 -5.26 -0.42 15.41
C GLU A 126 -3.90 -1.00 15.84
N ASN A 127 -3.69 -1.08 17.16
CA ASN A 127 -2.43 -1.59 17.71
C ASN A 127 -2.10 -3.02 17.20
N LYS A 128 -3.08 -3.89 17.08
CA LYS A 128 -2.88 -5.26 16.60
C LYS A 128 -2.30 -5.32 15.18
N GLU A 129 -2.73 -4.40 14.31
CA GLU A 129 -2.24 -4.33 12.94
C GLU A 129 -0.82 -3.78 12.91
N VAL A 130 -0.53 -2.78 13.73
CA VAL A 130 0.81 -2.20 13.87
C VAL A 130 1.78 -3.24 14.46
N VAL A 131 1.36 -3.98 15.47
CA VAL A 131 2.18 -5.03 16.10
C VAL A 131 2.53 -6.13 15.10
N ARG A 132 1.59 -6.50 14.22
CA ARG A 132 1.82 -7.49 13.16
C ARG A 132 2.83 -7.02 12.13
N SER A 133 3.00 -5.72 11.97
CA SER A 133 3.87 -5.14 10.94
C SER A 133 5.34 -5.20 11.33
N ASN A 134 6.22 -5.22 10.32
CA ASN A 134 7.66 -5.27 10.50
C ASN A 134 8.28 -3.88 10.63
N ALA A 135 7.69 -2.89 9.98
CA ALA A 135 8.17 -1.52 9.98
C ALA A 135 7.02 -0.54 9.78
N LEU A 136 7.26 0.72 10.09
CA LEU A 136 6.29 1.79 9.92
C LEU A 136 6.70 2.70 8.77
N ILE A 137 5.71 3.24 8.07
CA ILE A 137 5.90 4.31 7.10
C ILE A 137 5.21 5.56 7.63
N THR A 138 5.95 6.65 7.75
CA THR A 138 5.39 7.94 8.12
C THR A 138 5.69 8.94 7.02
N VAL A 139 4.64 9.57 6.48
CA VAL A 139 4.79 10.62 5.49
C VAL A 139 5.05 11.94 6.21
N PRO A 140 6.16 12.63 5.92
CA PRO A 140 6.39 13.97 6.48
C PRO A 140 5.29 14.93 6.00
N VAL A 141 4.59 15.54 6.94
CA VAL A 141 3.47 16.44 6.65
C VAL A 141 3.53 17.66 7.55
N ASN A 142 2.75 18.68 7.19
CA ASN A 142 2.54 19.85 8.04
C ASN A 142 1.92 19.40 9.38
N PRO A 143 2.59 19.62 10.53
CA PRO A 143 2.08 19.19 11.82
C PRO A 143 0.74 19.83 12.22
N ASN A 144 0.41 20.97 11.63
CA ASN A 144 -0.87 21.65 11.87
C ASN A 144 -2.00 21.09 11.01
N PHE A 145 -1.68 20.31 9.99
CA PHE A 145 -2.66 19.66 9.12
C PHE A 145 -2.06 18.34 8.61
N SER A 146 -2.03 17.35 9.49
CA SER A 146 -1.29 16.09 9.28
C SER A 146 -2.10 14.98 8.64
N SER A 147 -3.43 15.12 8.59
CA SER A 147 -4.30 14.09 8.01
C SER A 147 -4.23 14.12 6.50
N ILE A 148 -3.89 12.97 5.90
CA ILE A 148 -3.87 12.80 4.45
C ILE A 148 -5.01 11.88 4.05
N ASN A 149 -5.74 12.24 3.00
CA ASN A 149 -6.76 11.37 2.40
C ASN A 149 -6.17 10.01 2.08
N LEU A 150 -6.94 8.94 2.29
CA LEU A 150 -6.49 7.56 2.07
C LEU A 150 -5.94 7.35 0.65
N ALA A 151 -6.69 7.76 -0.37
CA ALA A 151 -6.26 7.59 -1.75
C ALA A 151 -5.00 8.41 -2.08
N GLN A 152 -4.86 9.59 -1.47
CA GLN A 152 -3.66 10.41 -1.63
C GLN A 152 -2.46 9.74 -0.97
N SER A 153 -2.63 9.11 0.19
CA SER A 153 -1.56 8.31 0.81
C SER A 153 -1.13 7.17 -0.10
N VAL A 154 -2.08 6.45 -0.68
CA VAL A 154 -1.80 5.38 -1.64
C VAL A 154 -1.04 5.94 -2.86
N LEU A 155 -1.42 7.12 -3.34
CA LEU A 155 -0.74 7.77 -4.46
C LEU A 155 0.73 8.04 -4.15
N LEU A 156 1.04 8.58 -2.97
CA LEU A 156 2.41 8.88 -2.57
C LEU A 156 3.28 7.63 -2.54
N LEU A 157 2.78 6.54 -1.96
CA LEU A 157 3.51 5.28 -1.89
C LEU A 157 3.65 4.64 -3.27
N SER A 158 2.62 4.68 -4.09
CA SER A 158 2.64 4.16 -5.46
C SER A 158 3.66 4.90 -6.33
N TYR A 159 3.73 6.22 -6.19
CA TYR A 159 4.71 7.05 -6.89
C TYR A 159 6.14 6.68 -6.49
N GLU A 160 6.41 6.56 -5.20
CA GLU A 160 7.74 6.18 -4.73
C GLU A 160 8.12 4.76 -5.14
N TRP A 161 7.17 3.85 -5.19
CA TRP A 161 7.39 2.51 -5.74
C TRP A 161 7.82 2.57 -7.21
N PHE A 162 7.11 3.37 -8.01
CA PHE A 162 7.44 3.55 -9.41
C PHE A 162 8.86 4.08 -9.60
N LEU A 163 9.26 5.09 -8.80
CA LEU A 163 10.62 5.63 -8.82
C LEU A 163 11.66 4.60 -8.40
N ALA A 164 11.37 3.79 -7.39
CA ALA A 164 12.26 2.72 -6.96
C ALA A 164 12.50 1.70 -8.08
N CYS A 165 11.45 1.35 -8.83
CA CYS A 165 11.56 0.46 -9.99
C CYS A 165 12.43 1.05 -11.10
N LEU A 166 12.31 2.35 -11.36
CA LEU A 166 13.14 3.02 -12.38
C LEU A 166 14.61 3.02 -11.99
N LEU A 167 14.92 3.26 -10.71
CA LEU A 167 16.30 3.22 -10.21
C LEU A 167 16.90 1.82 -10.37
N TYR A 168 16.17 0.79 -9.99
CA TYR A 168 16.63 -0.60 -10.10
C TYR A 168 16.91 -0.97 -11.57
N THR A 169 16.03 -0.59 -12.48
CA THR A 169 16.21 -0.85 -13.93
C THR A 169 17.43 -0.12 -14.48
N SER A 170 17.67 1.11 -14.05
CA SER A 170 18.81 1.92 -14.44
C SER A 170 20.12 1.28 -13.99
N ASP A 171 20.20 0.86 -12.73
CA ASP A 171 21.40 0.21 -12.17
C ASP A 171 21.70 -1.12 -12.89
N ALA A 172 20.67 -1.91 -13.17
CA ALA A 172 20.83 -3.16 -13.94
C ALA A 172 21.34 -2.91 -15.36
N ALA A 173 20.87 -1.85 -16.02
CA ALA A 173 21.32 -1.47 -17.35
C ALA A 173 22.78 -1.00 -17.33
N ASP A 174 23.22 -0.29 -16.31
CA ASP A 174 24.60 0.17 -16.15
C ASP A 174 25.54 -1.00 -15.88
N GLU A 175 25.13 -1.97 -15.10
CA GLU A 175 25.90 -3.20 -14.87
C GLU A 175 26.09 -4.02 -16.16
N GLU A 176 25.08 -4.10 -17.02
CA GLU A 176 25.18 -4.79 -18.28
C GLU A 176 26.09 -4.07 -19.28
N ARG A 177 26.27 -2.77 -19.14
CA ARG A 177 27.15 -1.95 -20.00
C ARG A 177 28.62 -1.95 -19.55
N GLY A 178 28.85 -2.36 -18.34
CA GLY A 178 30.18 -2.50 -17.77
C GLY A 178 30.87 -3.76 -18.26
#